data_da265d0a488b614b002494222dc23513
#
_entry.id   da265d0a488b614b002494222dc23513
#
_cell.length_a   1.000
_cell.length_b   1.000
_cell.length_c   1.000
_cell.angle_alpha   90.00
_cell.angle_beta   90.00
_cell.angle_gamma   90.00
#
_symmetry.space_group_name_H-M   'P 1'
#
loop_
_entity.id
_entity.type
_entity.pdbx_description
1 polymer ?
#
loop_
_entity_poly.entity_id
_entity_poly.type
_entity_poly.pdbx_seq_one_letter_code
_entity_poly.pdbx_strand_id
1 'polypeptide(L)'
;MPLKIATWNINSVRLRIDLVAKFLKGARPDVLCLQETKCPDDAFPLKRFKRLGYEHAALNGQKGYHGVAVLSRLPFERFEVQNFCGKTDCRHVAVVLGERAGLRDPLTLHNFYVPAGGD
;
A
#
# COMPACT_ATOMS: atom_id res chain seq x y z
N MET A 1 18.45 12.41 -0.22
CA MET A 1 17.92 11.62 0.92
C MET A 1 17.54 10.23 0.48
N PRO A 2 17.94 9.20 1.22
CA PRO A 2 17.51 7.87 0.88
C PRO A 2 16.01 7.69 1.11
N LEU A 3 15.37 7.00 0.18
CA LEU A 3 13.95 6.67 0.26
C LEU A 3 13.80 5.35 1.02
N LYS A 4 13.01 5.37 2.07
CA LYS A 4 12.79 4.19 2.91
C LYS A 4 11.44 3.57 2.56
N ILE A 5 11.49 2.37 2.02
CA ILE A 5 10.30 1.63 1.60
C ILE A 5 10.21 0.34 2.40
N ALA A 6 9.04 0.07 2.97
CA ALA A 6 8.77 -1.16 3.69
C ALA A 6 7.67 -1.94 2.99
N THR A 7 7.69 -3.25 3.10
CA THR A 7 6.65 -4.13 2.58
C THR A 7 6.26 -5.14 3.65
N TRP A 8 4.95 -5.44 3.74
CA TRP A 8 4.44 -6.27 4.81
C TRP A 8 3.15 -6.98 4.38
N ASN A 9 3.16 -8.30 4.40
CA ASN A 9 1.92 -9.06 4.24
C ASN A 9 1.17 -9.00 5.57
N ILE A 10 0.14 -8.17 5.64
CA ILE A 10 -0.49 -7.84 6.93
C ILE A 10 -1.56 -8.84 7.34
N ASN A 11 -2.09 -9.60 6.41
CA ASN A 11 -3.14 -10.58 6.70
C ASN A 11 -4.27 -9.96 7.52
N SER A 12 -5.00 -9.07 6.89
CA SER A 12 -6.08 -8.25 7.44
C SER A 12 -5.58 -6.98 8.13
N VAL A 13 -5.71 -5.87 7.40
CA VAL A 13 -5.28 -4.56 7.91
C VAL A 13 -6.16 -4.11 9.08
N ARG A 14 -7.46 -4.42 9.04
CA ARG A 14 -8.38 -4.00 10.11
C ARG A 14 -8.11 -4.73 11.42
N LEU A 15 -7.80 -6.02 11.30
CA LEU A 15 -7.50 -6.83 12.48
C LEU A 15 -6.19 -6.39 13.15
N ARG A 16 -5.22 -5.94 12.35
CA ARG A 16 -3.89 -5.60 12.81
C ARG A 16 -3.57 -4.11 12.76
N ILE A 17 -4.62 -3.27 12.79
CA ILE A 17 -4.45 -1.83 12.62
C ILE A 17 -3.50 -1.22 13.66
N ASP A 18 -3.57 -1.68 14.90
CA ASP A 18 -2.71 -1.16 15.96
C ASP A 18 -1.24 -1.53 15.73
N LEU A 19 -0.99 -2.72 15.19
CA LEU A 19 0.36 -3.14 14.85
C LEU A 19 0.93 -2.29 13.71
N VAL A 20 0.13 -2.01 12.70
CA VAL A 20 0.55 -1.16 11.59
C VAL A 20 0.86 0.25 12.10
N ALA A 21 -0.04 0.82 12.92
CA ALA A 21 0.16 2.14 13.48
C ALA A 21 1.45 2.21 14.31
N LYS A 22 1.71 1.20 15.13
CA LYS A 22 2.92 1.13 15.93
C LYS A 22 4.17 1.07 15.06
N PHE A 23 4.13 0.26 14.00
CA PHE A 23 5.24 0.16 13.06
C PHE A 23 5.51 1.51 12.39
N LEU A 24 4.46 2.19 11.92
CA LEU A 24 4.61 3.49 11.26
C LEU A 24 5.19 4.55 12.19
N LYS A 25 4.82 4.53 13.46
CA LYS A 25 5.37 5.47 14.44
C LYS A 25 6.85 5.20 14.73
N GLY A 26 7.22 3.93 14.80
CA GLY A 26 8.58 3.53 15.17
C GLY A 26 9.56 3.60 14.01
N ALA A 27 9.25 2.93 12.91
CA ALA A 27 10.14 2.82 11.75
C ALA A 27 10.07 4.02 10.82
N ARG A 28 8.90 4.68 10.74
CA ARG A 28 8.63 5.84 9.91
C ARG A 28 9.14 5.68 8.47
N PRO A 29 8.72 4.62 7.76
CA PRO A 29 9.09 4.52 6.36
C PRO A 29 8.45 5.65 5.55
N ASP A 30 9.05 6.01 4.42
CA ASP A 30 8.41 6.97 3.51
C ASP A 30 7.20 6.34 2.83
N VAL A 31 7.31 5.06 2.50
CA VAL A 31 6.25 4.30 1.82
C VAL A 31 6.12 2.92 2.46
N LEU A 32 4.89 2.49 2.71
CA LEU A 32 4.59 1.14 3.20
C LEU A 32 3.69 0.43 2.20
N CYS A 33 4.14 -0.71 1.71
CA CYS A 33 3.37 -1.58 0.84
C CYS A 33 2.76 -2.70 1.66
N LEU A 34 1.43 -2.84 1.62
CA LEU A 34 0.71 -3.89 2.34
C LEU A 34 0.11 -4.88 1.35
N GLN A 35 0.17 -6.16 1.68
CA GLN A 35 -0.49 -7.22 0.94
C GLN A 35 -1.47 -7.94 1.86
N GLU A 36 -2.48 -8.58 1.28
CA GLU A 36 -3.56 -9.26 1.99
C GLU A 36 -4.26 -8.34 2.98
N THR A 37 -4.66 -7.17 2.50
CA THR A 37 -5.38 -6.20 3.35
C THR A 37 -6.75 -6.72 3.77
N LYS A 38 -7.37 -7.58 2.95
CA LYS A 38 -8.67 -8.23 3.21
C LYS A 38 -9.75 -7.21 3.58
N CYS A 39 -9.75 -6.11 2.84
CA CYS A 39 -10.58 -4.96 3.18
C CYS A 39 -10.98 -4.25 1.89
N PRO A 40 -12.28 -4.00 1.66
CA PRO A 40 -12.68 -3.19 0.52
C PRO A 40 -12.18 -1.76 0.69
N ASP A 41 -11.98 -1.07 -0.42
CA ASP A 41 -11.36 0.26 -0.40
C ASP A 41 -12.12 1.26 0.47
N ASP A 42 -13.46 1.21 0.44
CA ASP A 42 -14.29 2.13 1.21
C ASP A 42 -14.26 1.87 2.72
N ALA A 43 -13.80 0.70 3.14
CA ALA A 43 -13.67 0.35 4.56
C ALA A 43 -12.23 0.45 5.06
N PHE A 44 -11.29 0.82 4.20
CA PHE A 44 -9.89 0.92 4.58
C PHE A 44 -9.71 2.06 5.59
N PRO A 45 -8.98 1.84 6.71
CA PRO A 45 -8.91 2.82 7.80
C PRO A 45 -7.95 3.98 7.51
N LEU A 46 -8.24 4.75 6.47
CA LEU A 46 -7.37 5.85 6.01
C LEU A 46 -7.16 6.93 7.08
N LYS A 47 -8.20 7.27 7.85
CA LYS A 47 -8.09 8.33 8.85
C LYS A 47 -7.02 8.04 9.89
N ARG A 48 -6.92 6.79 10.31
CA ARG A 48 -5.93 6.38 11.31
C ARG A 48 -4.50 6.64 10.79
N PHE A 49 -4.27 6.29 9.53
CA PHE A 49 -2.94 6.44 8.92
C PHE A 49 -2.63 7.88 8.56
N LYS A 50 -3.63 8.65 8.14
CA LYS A 50 -3.45 10.07 7.87
C LYS A 50 -2.99 10.84 9.11
N ARG A 51 -3.51 10.48 10.28
CA ARG A 51 -3.09 11.10 11.54
C ARG A 51 -1.62 10.86 11.85
N LEU A 52 -1.04 9.83 11.27
CA LEU A 52 0.37 9.49 11.46
C LEU A 52 1.28 10.09 10.39
N GLY A 53 0.72 10.87 9.47
CA GLY A 53 1.45 11.52 8.40
C GLY A 53 1.40 10.80 7.07
N TYR A 54 0.66 9.70 6.97
CA TYR A 54 0.52 8.92 5.74
C TYR A 54 -0.73 9.38 5.02
N GLU A 55 -0.62 10.55 4.39
CA GLU A 55 -1.75 11.23 3.78
C GLU A 55 -2.10 10.74 2.38
N HIS A 56 -1.21 9.97 1.77
CA HIS A 56 -1.38 9.47 0.41
C HIS A 56 -1.52 7.97 0.42
N ALA A 57 -2.54 7.46 -0.26
CA ALA A 57 -2.80 6.03 -0.30
C ALA A 57 -3.29 5.62 -1.67
N ALA A 58 -2.83 4.45 -2.12
CA ALA A 58 -3.34 3.81 -3.32
C ALA A 58 -3.86 2.44 -2.91
N LEU A 59 -5.13 2.18 -3.17
CA LEU A 59 -5.82 1.00 -2.68
C LEU A 59 -6.34 0.15 -3.84
N ASN A 60 -6.22 -1.16 -3.69
CA ASN A 60 -6.88 -2.11 -4.57
C ASN A 60 -7.32 -3.29 -3.72
N GLY A 61 -8.47 -3.15 -3.06
CA GLY A 61 -8.96 -4.11 -2.09
C GLY A 61 -10.32 -4.65 -2.42
N GLN A 62 -10.64 -5.78 -1.79
CA GLN A 62 -11.94 -6.40 -1.89
C GLN A 62 -12.28 -7.05 -0.56
N LYS A 63 -13.55 -7.39 -0.38
CA LYS A 63 -14.05 -7.96 0.86
C LYS A 63 -13.50 -9.38 1.06
N GLY A 64 -12.95 -9.63 2.23
CA GLY A 64 -12.69 -10.97 2.73
C GLY A 64 -11.36 -11.60 2.36
N TYR A 65 -10.78 -11.28 1.22
CA TYR A 65 -9.51 -11.88 0.81
C TYR A 65 -8.76 -10.99 -0.17
N HIS A 66 -7.46 -11.26 -0.36
CA HIS A 66 -6.56 -10.49 -1.19
C HIS A 66 -6.49 -9.02 -0.76
N GLY A 67 -6.26 -8.13 -1.70
CA GLY A 67 -6.16 -6.72 -1.42
C GLY A 67 -4.73 -6.27 -1.19
N VAL A 68 -4.37 -5.16 -1.84
CA VAL A 68 -3.06 -4.54 -1.67
C VAL A 68 -3.26 -3.05 -1.44
N ALA A 69 -2.33 -2.42 -0.74
CA ALA A 69 -2.38 -1.00 -0.46
C ALA A 69 -0.98 -0.43 -0.40
N VAL A 70 -0.85 0.82 -0.80
CA VAL A 70 0.37 1.60 -0.59
C VAL A 70 0.01 2.80 0.25
N LEU A 71 0.68 2.96 1.38
CA LEU A 71 0.55 4.12 2.25
C LEU A 71 1.83 4.95 2.13
N SER A 72 1.72 6.25 1.96
CA SER A 72 2.88 7.09 1.72
C SER A 72 2.79 8.43 2.43
N ARG A 73 3.92 8.87 2.96
CA ARG A 73 4.09 10.25 3.44
C ARG A 73 4.31 11.20 2.29
N LEU A 74 4.71 10.68 1.12
CA LEU A 74 5.06 11.45 -0.07
C LEU A 74 3.91 11.41 -1.07
N PRO A 75 3.60 12.54 -1.73
CA PRO A 75 2.53 12.54 -2.73
C PRO A 75 2.94 11.76 -3.97
N PHE A 76 1.94 11.15 -4.63
CA PHE A 76 2.13 10.41 -5.87
C PHE A 76 1.93 11.32 -7.06
N GLU A 77 2.63 11.03 -8.18
CA GLU A 77 2.26 11.61 -9.47
C GLU A 77 0.98 10.97 -9.99
N ARG A 78 0.88 9.64 -9.83
CA ARG A 78 -0.32 8.87 -10.19
C ARG A 78 -0.20 7.47 -9.60
N PHE A 79 -1.29 6.72 -9.66
CA PHE A 79 -1.25 5.29 -9.36
C PHE A 79 -2.12 4.54 -10.35
N GLU A 80 -1.86 3.24 -10.50
CA GLU A 80 -2.59 2.41 -11.44
C GLU A 80 -2.70 0.98 -10.91
N VAL A 81 -3.69 0.26 -11.42
CA VAL A 81 -3.96 -1.12 -11.07
C VAL A 81 -3.89 -1.95 -12.34
N GLN A 82 -3.25 -3.11 -12.25
CA GLN A 82 -3.19 -4.03 -13.36
C GLN A 82 -3.72 -5.39 -12.93
N ASN A 83 -4.60 -5.96 -13.73
CA ASN A 83 -5.15 -7.28 -13.48
C ASN A 83 -4.40 -8.30 -14.34
N PHE A 84 -3.88 -9.33 -13.70
CA PHE A 84 -3.12 -10.37 -14.37
C PHE A 84 -4.01 -11.56 -14.68
N CYS A 85 -3.73 -12.25 -15.78
CA CYS A 85 -4.47 -13.43 -16.20
C CYS A 85 -5.98 -13.17 -16.36
N GLY A 86 -6.37 -11.93 -16.67
CA GLY A 86 -7.77 -11.56 -16.86
C GLY A 86 -8.62 -11.58 -15.60
N LYS A 87 -8.02 -11.69 -14.44
CA LYS A 87 -8.73 -11.71 -13.16
C LYS A 87 -8.68 -10.38 -12.45
N THR A 88 -9.79 -9.99 -11.82
CA THR A 88 -9.85 -8.81 -10.94
C THR A 88 -9.74 -9.29 -9.51
N ASP A 89 -8.55 -9.66 -9.09
CA ASP A 89 -8.35 -10.30 -7.79
C ASP A 89 -7.59 -9.44 -6.78
N CYS A 90 -7.41 -8.15 -7.08
CA CYS A 90 -6.82 -7.19 -6.16
C CYS A 90 -5.44 -7.57 -5.67
N ARG A 91 -4.57 -8.00 -6.60
CA ARG A 91 -3.21 -8.42 -6.27
C ARG A 91 -2.13 -7.41 -6.63
N HIS A 92 -2.51 -6.28 -7.23
CA HIS A 92 -1.53 -5.32 -7.70
C HIS A 92 -2.00 -3.89 -7.58
N VAL A 93 -1.11 -3.02 -7.15
CA VAL A 93 -1.24 -1.58 -7.28
C VAL A 93 0.16 -1.00 -7.49
N ALA A 94 0.29 -0.07 -8.40
CA ALA A 94 1.54 0.63 -8.65
C ALA A 94 1.36 2.12 -8.39
N VAL A 95 2.38 2.74 -7.80
CA VAL A 95 2.41 4.19 -7.60
C VAL A 95 3.63 4.76 -8.28
N VAL A 96 3.49 5.95 -8.83
CA VAL A 96 4.62 6.67 -9.41
C VAL A 96 4.96 7.83 -8.48
N LEU A 97 6.19 7.83 -7.99
CA LEU A 97 6.75 8.91 -7.19
C LEU A 97 7.68 9.71 -8.09
N GLY A 98 7.61 11.02 -7.99
CA GLY A 98 8.43 11.87 -8.84
C GLY A 98 8.66 13.23 -8.21
N GLU A 99 8.50 14.28 -9.00
CA GLU A 99 8.79 15.65 -8.58
C GLU A 99 8.02 16.05 -7.33
N ARG A 100 6.74 15.68 -7.22
CA ARG A 100 5.94 16.01 -6.04
C ARG A 100 6.48 15.37 -4.77
N ALA A 101 7.16 14.24 -4.91
CA ALA A 101 7.79 13.55 -3.78
C ALA A 101 9.22 14.04 -3.53
N GLY A 102 9.69 15.03 -4.29
CA GLY A 102 11.04 15.53 -4.17
C GLY A 102 12.09 14.68 -4.88
N LEU A 103 11.66 13.78 -5.77
CA LEU A 103 12.59 12.92 -6.49
C LEU A 103 12.99 13.55 -7.82
N ARG A 104 14.29 13.48 -8.11
CA ARG A 104 14.85 13.97 -9.36
C ARG A 104 14.37 13.12 -10.54
N ASP A 105 14.45 11.80 -10.38
CA ASP A 105 14.02 10.85 -11.39
C ASP A 105 12.77 10.11 -10.90
N PRO A 106 11.79 9.87 -11.79
CA PRO A 106 10.58 9.17 -11.36
C PRO A 106 10.88 7.73 -10.99
N LEU A 107 10.16 7.25 -9.98
CA LEU A 107 10.24 5.88 -9.50
C LEU A 107 8.86 5.28 -9.55
N THR A 108 8.72 4.15 -10.23
CA THR A 108 7.49 3.39 -10.21
C THR A 108 7.64 2.23 -9.22
N LEU A 109 6.78 2.21 -8.22
CA LEU A 109 6.79 1.18 -7.19
C LEU A 109 5.59 0.28 -7.40
N HIS A 110 5.86 -0.99 -7.69
CA HIS A 110 4.82 -2.00 -7.86
C HIS A 110 4.65 -2.78 -6.56
N ASN A 111 3.42 -2.84 -6.09
CA ASN A 111 3.07 -3.64 -4.92
C ASN A 111 2.25 -4.84 -5.39
N PHE A 112 2.82 -6.02 -5.26
CA PHE A 112 2.20 -7.28 -5.68
C PHE A 112 1.90 -8.15 -4.47
N TYR A 113 0.75 -8.81 -4.50
CA TYR A 113 0.53 -9.99 -3.68
C TYR A 113 0.72 -11.23 -4.55
N VAL A 114 1.71 -12.03 -4.21
CA VAL A 114 1.97 -13.29 -4.90
C VAL A 114 1.59 -14.41 -3.94
N PRO A 115 0.51 -15.14 -4.20
CA PRO A 115 0.09 -16.21 -3.29
C PRO A 115 1.09 -17.36 -3.29
N ALA A 116 1.10 -18.12 -2.19
CA ALA A 116 1.86 -19.34 -2.10
C ALA A 116 1.42 -20.31 -3.18
N GLY A 117 2.31 -21.18 -3.63
CA GLY A 117 2.02 -22.10 -4.71
C GLY A 117 0.73 -22.87 -4.51
N GLY A 118 -0.05 -23.03 -5.57
CA GLY A 118 -1.31 -23.74 -5.54
C GLY A 118 -2.55 -22.85 -5.38
N ASP A 119 -2.38 -21.59 -5.12
CA ASP A 119 -3.52 -20.65 -5.01
C ASP A 119 -3.97 -20.14 -6.37
#